data_aa7334d6f4f98a5a4a3eeb1c9a2bb0a8
#
_entry.id   aa7334d6f4f98a5a4a3eeb1c9a2bb0a8
#
_cell.length_a   1.000
_cell.length_b   1.000
_cell.length_c   1.000
_cell.angle_alpha   90.00
_cell.angle_beta   90.00
_cell.angle_gamma   90.00
#
_symmetry.space_group_name_H-M   'P 1'
#
loop_
_entity.id
_entity.type
_entity.pdbx_description
1 polymer ?
#
loop_
_entity_poly.entity_id
_entity_poly.type
_entity_poly.pdbx_seq_one_letter_code
_entity_poly.pdbx_strand_id
1 'polypeptide(L)'
;MQERQDRTLARLVISRASAFDLVAGYFLGGLAVGLVQGAILLVMNAVAFKLDYGDSPAALAAVVVLFAAFASAASILLGTLARSGAQADGLGTGLTMTLGAIGGLWWPLEVVPAFMQAIGKALPTGQAITAFHGLVGRGWGVAETAPLLGGLFAWFAVVFAIAAWRLRRQVAA
;
A
#
# COMPACT_ATOMS: atom_id res chain seq x y z
N MET A 1 -15.35 5.71 -6.39
CA MET A 1 -15.80 5.48 -7.77
C MET A 1 -17.33 5.43 -7.90
N GLN A 2 -18.04 4.92 -6.93
CA GLN A 2 -19.49 5.18 -6.78
C GLN A 2 -19.80 6.68 -6.85
N GLU A 3 -18.95 7.53 -6.27
CA GLU A 3 -19.09 9.00 -6.30
C GLU A 3 -19.14 9.61 -7.70
N ARG A 4 -18.54 8.98 -8.74
CA ARG A 4 -18.71 9.42 -10.14
C ARG A 4 -20.06 9.04 -10.72
N GLN A 5 -20.61 7.88 -10.33
CA GLN A 5 -21.93 7.43 -10.76
C GLN A 5 -23.05 8.19 -10.06
N ASP A 6 -22.85 8.58 -8.80
CA ASP A 6 -23.85 9.27 -7.97
C ASP A 6 -23.81 10.81 -8.13
N ARG A 7 -23.03 11.33 -9.10
CA ARG A 7 -22.82 12.79 -9.30
C ARG A 7 -22.25 13.52 -8.05
N THR A 8 -21.72 12.77 -7.08
CA THR A 8 -21.17 13.34 -5.85
C THR A 8 -19.90 14.14 -6.12
N LEU A 9 -19.09 13.71 -7.11
CA LEU A 9 -17.95 14.49 -7.59
C LEU A 9 -18.37 15.84 -8.17
N ALA A 10 -19.49 15.90 -8.90
CA ALA A 10 -20.00 17.17 -9.44
C ALA A 10 -20.44 18.12 -8.29
N ARG A 11 -20.97 17.59 -7.19
CA ARG A 11 -21.30 18.36 -6.01
C ARG A 11 -20.05 18.79 -5.21
N LEU A 12 -19.02 17.96 -5.14
CA LEU A 12 -17.73 18.29 -4.51
C LEU A 12 -16.95 19.35 -5.30
N VAL A 13 -17.03 19.34 -6.65
CA VAL A 13 -16.45 20.39 -7.50
C VAL A 13 -17.17 21.73 -7.35
N ILE A 14 -18.46 21.72 -7.03
CA ILE A 14 -19.25 22.93 -6.72
C ILE A 14 -18.97 23.43 -5.28
N SER A 15 -18.51 22.53 -4.38
CA SER A 15 -17.97 22.94 -3.08
C SER A 15 -16.58 23.54 -3.27
N ARG A 16 -16.19 24.50 -2.43
CA ARG A 16 -14.85 25.15 -2.46
C ARG A 16 -13.68 24.20 -2.14
N ALA A 17 -13.85 22.87 -2.28
CA ALA A 17 -12.79 21.90 -2.03
C ALA A 17 -11.72 22.00 -3.12
N SER A 18 -10.50 22.25 -2.72
CA SER A 18 -9.36 22.28 -3.63
C SER A 18 -9.01 20.87 -4.11
N ALA A 19 -8.34 20.76 -5.26
CA ALA A 19 -7.80 19.48 -5.73
C ALA A 19 -6.85 18.83 -4.69
N PHE A 20 -6.23 19.64 -3.85
CA PHE A 20 -5.41 19.16 -2.74
C PHE A 20 -6.25 18.48 -1.65
N ASP A 21 -7.37 19.08 -1.27
CA ASP A 21 -8.26 18.53 -0.23
C ASP A 21 -8.81 17.15 -0.67
N LEU A 22 -9.11 16.99 -1.95
CA LEU A 22 -9.55 15.71 -2.51
C LEU A 22 -8.45 14.66 -2.46
N VAL A 23 -7.23 15.00 -2.91
CA VAL A 23 -6.08 14.07 -2.84
C VAL A 23 -5.81 13.68 -1.39
N ALA A 24 -5.76 14.66 -0.49
CA ALA A 24 -5.49 14.41 0.92
C ALA A 24 -6.61 13.56 1.58
N GLY A 25 -7.87 13.87 1.28
CA GLY A 25 -9.00 13.11 1.80
C GLY A 25 -8.98 11.64 1.38
N TYR A 26 -8.80 11.36 0.09
CA TYR A 26 -8.68 9.99 -0.41
C TYR A 26 -7.48 9.26 0.16
N PHE A 27 -6.33 9.95 0.24
CA PHE A 27 -5.12 9.36 0.80
C PHE A 27 -5.28 9.02 2.29
N LEU A 28 -5.73 9.98 3.10
CA LEU A 28 -5.91 9.77 4.54
C LEU A 28 -6.99 8.73 4.84
N GLY A 29 -8.08 8.72 4.08
CA GLY A 29 -9.12 7.70 4.21
C GLY A 29 -8.59 6.29 3.92
N GLY A 30 -7.87 6.11 2.81
CA GLY A 30 -7.25 4.82 2.46
C GLY A 30 -6.18 4.40 3.47
N LEU A 31 -5.34 5.35 3.92
CA LEU A 31 -4.32 5.11 4.94
C LEU A 31 -4.96 4.66 6.25
N ALA A 32 -6.00 5.36 6.72
CA ALA A 32 -6.69 5.00 7.95
C ALA A 32 -7.29 3.58 7.90
N VAL A 33 -7.94 3.22 6.79
CA VAL A 33 -8.46 1.87 6.57
C VAL A 33 -7.33 0.84 6.61
N GLY A 34 -6.22 1.09 5.89
CA GLY A 34 -5.07 0.20 5.88
C GLY A 34 -4.43 0.01 7.26
N LEU A 35 -4.31 1.08 8.03
CA LEU A 35 -3.77 1.03 9.40
C LEU A 35 -4.68 0.27 10.35
N VAL A 36 -6.00 0.50 10.28
CA VAL A 36 -6.97 -0.24 11.11
C VAL A 36 -6.94 -1.73 10.77
N GLN A 37 -6.95 -2.10 9.48
CA GLN A 37 -6.84 -3.49 9.06
C GLN A 37 -5.52 -4.12 9.51
N GLY A 38 -4.40 -3.43 9.32
CA GLY A 38 -3.08 -3.88 9.78
C GLY A 38 -3.05 -4.10 11.30
N ALA A 39 -3.57 -3.15 12.07
CA ALA A 39 -3.64 -3.27 13.53
C ALA A 39 -4.50 -4.47 13.97
N ILE A 40 -5.68 -4.64 13.37
CA ILE A 40 -6.55 -5.79 13.66
C ILE A 40 -5.81 -7.11 13.40
N LEU A 41 -5.15 -7.23 12.23
CA LEU A 41 -4.41 -8.45 11.88
C LEU A 41 -3.24 -8.70 12.82
N LEU A 42 -2.46 -7.67 13.19
CA LEU A 42 -1.36 -7.83 14.15
C LEU A 42 -1.89 -8.27 15.52
N VAL A 43 -2.92 -7.62 16.03
CA VAL A 43 -3.51 -7.99 17.33
C VAL A 43 -4.09 -9.40 17.29
N MET A 44 -4.83 -9.75 16.26
CA MET A 44 -5.39 -11.10 16.10
C MET A 44 -4.29 -12.17 16.08
N ASN A 45 -3.22 -11.95 15.31
CA ASN A 45 -2.12 -12.90 15.24
C ASN A 45 -1.37 -13.00 16.57
N ALA A 46 -1.16 -11.90 17.28
CA ALA A 46 -0.55 -11.91 18.61
C ALA A 46 -1.40 -12.70 19.63
N VAL A 47 -2.71 -12.48 19.62
CA VAL A 47 -3.62 -13.10 20.59
C VAL A 47 -3.93 -14.57 20.24
N ALA A 48 -4.29 -14.85 18.98
CA ALA A 48 -4.74 -16.17 18.56
C ALA A 48 -3.58 -17.16 18.36
N PHE A 49 -2.45 -16.69 17.81
CA PHE A 49 -1.30 -17.54 17.48
C PHE A 49 -0.10 -17.29 18.39
N LYS A 50 -0.21 -16.36 19.37
CA LYS A 50 0.88 -15.96 20.27
C LYS A 50 2.15 -15.59 19.49
N LEU A 51 1.97 -14.96 18.33
CA LEU A 51 3.07 -14.57 17.47
C LEU A 51 3.86 -13.46 18.15
N ASP A 52 5.16 -13.68 18.29
CA ASP A 52 6.10 -12.66 18.72
C ASP A 52 6.55 -11.84 17.51
N TYR A 53 6.42 -10.53 17.60
CA TYR A 53 6.81 -9.61 16.51
C TYR A 53 8.26 -9.10 16.65
N GLY A 54 9.04 -9.68 17.56
CA GLY A 54 10.42 -9.30 17.82
C GLY A 54 10.56 -8.02 18.64
N ASP A 55 11.81 -7.62 18.84
CA ASP A 55 12.17 -6.56 19.80
C ASP A 55 12.05 -5.13 19.25
N SER A 56 11.61 -4.97 17.99
CA SER A 56 11.56 -3.64 17.36
C SER A 56 10.15 -3.24 16.88
N PRO A 57 9.26 -2.86 17.82
CA PRO A 57 7.91 -2.42 17.49
C PRO A 57 7.89 -1.16 16.61
N ALA A 58 8.92 -0.31 16.72
CA ALA A 58 9.04 0.88 15.88
C ALA A 58 9.30 0.53 14.41
N ALA A 59 10.18 -0.45 14.13
CA ALA A 59 10.42 -0.92 12.76
C ALA A 59 9.18 -1.60 12.19
N LEU A 60 8.49 -2.43 12.99
CA LEU A 60 7.23 -3.05 12.58
C LEU A 60 6.17 -2.01 12.22
N ALA A 61 5.97 -1.01 13.08
CA ALA A 61 5.04 0.09 12.82
C ALA A 61 5.40 0.84 11.53
N ALA A 62 6.70 1.12 11.31
CA ALA A 62 7.16 1.78 10.10
C ALA A 62 6.86 0.98 8.83
N VAL A 63 7.07 -0.35 8.83
CA VAL A 63 6.71 -1.23 7.71
C VAL A 63 5.21 -1.14 7.42
N VAL A 64 4.37 -1.27 8.45
CA VAL A 64 2.91 -1.24 8.31
C VAL A 64 2.44 0.11 7.78
N VAL A 65 2.95 1.21 8.33
CA VAL A 65 2.57 2.58 7.92
C VAL A 65 2.99 2.84 6.47
N LEU A 66 4.23 2.52 6.10
CA LEU A 66 4.72 2.76 4.74
C LEU A 66 4.02 1.88 3.71
N PHE A 67 3.74 0.62 4.04
CA PHE A 67 3.00 -0.25 3.14
C PHE A 67 1.54 0.19 2.98
N ALA A 68 0.87 0.61 4.07
CA ALA A 68 -0.48 1.17 4.01
C ALA A 68 -0.51 2.49 3.21
N ALA A 69 0.50 3.33 3.36
CA ALA A 69 0.65 4.56 2.58
C ALA A 69 0.83 4.26 1.08
N PHE A 70 1.68 3.28 0.74
CA PHE A 70 1.84 2.81 -0.63
C PHE A 70 0.52 2.26 -1.20
N ALA A 71 -0.18 1.41 -0.45
CA ALA A 71 -1.46 0.82 -0.88
C ALA A 71 -2.54 1.91 -1.11
N SER A 72 -2.62 2.90 -0.22
CA SER A 72 -3.51 4.05 -0.37
C SER A 72 -3.18 4.86 -1.63
N ALA A 73 -1.91 5.17 -1.87
CA ALA A 73 -1.46 5.88 -3.08
C ALA A 73 -1.76 5.08 -4.36
N ALA A 74 -1.51 3.77 -4.35
CA ALA A 74 -1.82 2.88 -5.46
C ALA A 74 -3.32 2.82 -5.76
N SER A 75 -4.17 2.79 -4.74
CA SER A 75 -5.63 2.85 -4.86
C SER A 75 -6.10 4.13 -5.56
N ILE A 76 -5.54 5.29 -5.19
CA ILE A 76 -5.85 6.56 -5.86
C ILE A 76 -5.42 6.50 -7.33
N LEU A 77 -4.21 6.02 -7.60
CA LEU A 77 -3.69 5.90 -8.96
C LEU A 77 -4.60 5.02 -9.83
N LEU A 78 -4.96 3.83 -9.35
CA LEU A 78 -5.89 2.93 -10.03
C LEU A 78 -7.25 3.59 -10.26
N GLY A 79 -7.75 4.33 -9.28
CA GLY A 79 -8.96 5.12 -9.40
C GLY A 79 -8.92 6.15 -10.53
N THR A 80 -7.76 6.76 -10.79
CA THR A 80 -7.59 7.71 -11.91
C THR A 80 -7.44 7.03 -13.27
N LEU A 81 -7.05 5.75 -13.31
CA LEU A 81 -6.86 4.98 -14.54
C LEU A 81 -8.16 4.32 -15.02
N ALA A 82 -9.00 3.92 -14.09
CA ALA A 82 -10.23 3.20 -14.38
C ALA A 82 -11.34 4.13 -14.91
N ARG A 83 -12.11 3.63 -15.88
CA ARG A 83 -13.27 4.33 -16.47
C ARG A 83 -14.59 3.98 -15.77
N SER A 84 -14.64 2.86 -15.03
CA SER A 84 -15.81 2.41 -14.28
C SER A 84 -15.39 1.77 -12.96
N GLY A 85 -16.34 1.63 -12.01
CA GLY A 85 -16.11 0.92 -10.75
C GLY A 85 -15.65 -0.52 -10.97
N ALA A 86 -16.34 -1.27 -11.82
CA ALA A 86 -15.97 -2.65 -12.15
C ALA A 86 -14.55 -2.76 -12.75
N GLN A 87 -14.13 -1.78 -13.56
CA GLN A 87 -12.76 -1.74 -14.08
C GLN A 87 -11.75 -1.44 -12.96
N ALA A 88 -12.08 -0.57 -12.01
CA ALA A 88 -11.21 -0.29 -10.88
C ALA A 88 -11.01 -1.53 -10.01
N ASP A 89 -12.09 -2.25 -9.73
CA ASP A 89 -12.06 -3.48 -8.94
C ASP A 89 -11.24 -4.58 -9.64
N GLY A 90 -11.44 -4.76 -10.95
CA GLY A 90 -10.66 -5.69 -11.75
C GLY A 90 -9.16 -5.38 -11.80
N LEU A 91 -8.81 -4.10 -12.03
CA LEU A 91 -7.41 -3.64 -12.01
C LEU A 91 -6.79 -3.78 -10.62
N GLY A 92 -7.55 -3.43 -9.57
CA GLY A 92 -7.09 -3.56 -8.19
C GLY A 92 -6.83 -5.02 -7.82
N THR A 93 -7.77 -5.90 -8.11
CA THR A 93 -7.63 -7.34 -7.86
C THR A 93 -6.46 -7.93 -8.65
N GLY A 94 -6.37 -7.64 -9.95
CA GLY A 94 -5.28 -8.13 -10.80
C GLY A 94 -3.92 -7.66 -10.32
N LEU A 95 -3.78 -6.37 -9.98
CA LEU A 95 -2.53 -5.81 -9.46
C LEU A 95 -2.15 -6.45 -8.12
N THR A 96 -3.10 -6.56 -7.20
CA THR A 96 -2.85 -7.14 -5.87
C THR A 96 -2.43 -8.61 -5.98
N MET A 97 -3.12 -9.40 -6.81
CA MET A 97 -2.75 -10.81 -7.05
C MET A 97 -1.36 -10.93 -7.66
N THR A 98 -1.05 -10.11 -8.68
CA THR A 98 0.25 -10.15 -9.34
C THR A 98 1.38 -9.72 -8.39
N LEU A 99 1.22 -8.60 -7.69
CA LEU A 99 2.21 -8.13 -6.73
C LEU A 99 2.36 -9.11 -5.55
N GLY A 100 1.27 -9.74 -5.11
CA GLY A 100 1.29 -10.76 -4.07
C GLY A 100 2.04 -12.01 -4.48
N ALA A 101 1.75 -12.52 -5.67
CA ALA A 101 2.40 -13.72 -6.19
C ALA A 101 3.90 -13.52 -6.42
N ILE A 102 4.29 -12.43 -7.11
CA ILE A 102 5.70 -12.15 -7.42
C ILE A 102 6.46 -11.64 -6.19
N GLY A 103 5.79 -10.91 -5.31
CA GLY A 103 6.37 -10.32 -4.10
C GLY A 103 6.53 -11.27 -2.92
N GLY A 104 6.17 -12.55 -3.06
CA GLY A 104 6.43 -13.55 -2.02
C GLY A 104 5.36 -13.65 -0.93
N LEU A 105 4.14 -13.13 -1.18
CA LEU A 105 3.03 -13.26 -0.22
C LEU A 105 2.37 -14.65 -0.27
N TRP A 106 2.46 -15.36 -1.41
CA TRP A 106 1.85 -16.67 -1.60
C TRP A 106 2.81 -17.82 -1.38
N TRP A 107 4.08 -17.64 -1.72
CA TRP A 107 5.17 -18.59 -1.50
C TRP A 107 6.45 -17.83 -1.16
N PRO A 108 7.33 -18.44 -0.35
CA PRO A 108 8.60 -17.83 0.01
C PRO A 108 9.44 -17.49 -1.21
N LEU A 109 10.06 -16.31 -1.25
CA LEU A 109 10.91 -15.90 -2.36
C LEU A 109 12.15 -16.83 -2.54
N GLU A 110 12.51 -17.56 -1.51
CA GLU A 110 13.66 -18.47 -1.50
C GLU A 110 13.47 -19.71 -2.42
N VAL A 111 12.20 -20.09 -2.69
CA VAL A 111 11.90 -21.29 -3.50
C VAL A 111 11.71 -20.98 -4.99
N VAL A 112 11.68 -19.71 -5.38
CA VAL A 112 11.51 -19.32 -6.79
C VAL A 112 12.88 -19.11 -7.47
N PRO A 113 12.95 -19.15 -8.83
CA PRO A 113 14.21 -18.90 -9.56
C PRO A 113 14.83 -17.53 -9.24
N ALA A 114 16.16 -17.42 -9.31
CA ALA A 114 16.92 -16.23 -8.91
C ALA A 114 16.45 -14.92 -9.57
N PHE A 115 16.05 -14.95 -10.83
CA PHE A 115 15.53 -13.77 -11.53
C PHE A 115 14.19 -13.29 -10.93
N MET A 116 13.31 -14.22 -10.54
CA MET A 116 12.05 -13.91 -9.87
C MET A 116 12.29 -13.35 -8.47
N GLN A 117 13.28 -13.91 -7.75
CA GLN A 117 13.69 -13.36 -6.45
C GLN A 117 14.14 -11.90 -6.56
N ALA A 118 14.96 -11.57 -7.57
CA ALA A 118 15.43 -10.21 -7.80
C ALA A 118 14.26 -9.24 -8.04
N ILE A 119 13.31 -9.63 -8.90
CA ILE A 119 12.10 -8.84 -9.17
C ILE A 119 11.26 -8.73 -7.90
N GLY A 120 10.98 -9.85 -7.23
CA GLY A 120 10.16 -9.88 -6.02
C GLY A 120 10.70 -8.97 -4.93
N LYS A 121 12.01 -9.03 -4.65
CA LYS A 121 12.69 -8.19 -3.66
C LYS A 121 12.69 -6.70 -4.01
N ALA A 122 12.60 -6.34 -5.29
CA ALA A 122 12.49 -4.96 -5.73
C ALA A 122 11.07 -4.40 -5.56
N LEU A 123 10.04 -5.25 -5.54
CA LEU A 123 8.65 -4.84 -5.41
C LEU A 123 8.29 -4.41 -3.98
N PRO A 124 7.32 -3.51 -3.79
CA PRO A 124 6.91 -3.04 -2.47
C PRO A 124 6.37 -4.19 -1.59
N THR A 125 5.67 -5.16 -2.16
CA THR A 125 5.21 -6.35 -1.45
C THR A 125 6.37 -7.22 -0.96
N GLY A 126 7.39 -7.44 -1.80
CA GLY A 126 8.57 -8.20 -1.42
C GLY A 126 9.43 -7.50 -0.37
N GLN A 127 9.54 -6.18 -0.44
CA GLN A 127 10.23 -5.41 0.60
C GLN A 127 9.50 -5.49 1.95
N ALA A 128 8.17 -5.35 1.93
CA ALA A 128 7.35 -5.44 3.14
C ALA A 128 7.42 -6.83 3.78
N ILE A 129 7.26 -7.91 3.01
CA ILE A 129 7.31 -9.28 3.53
C ILE A 129 8.71 -9.65 4.01
N THR A 130 9.77 -9.22 3.31
CA THR A 130 11.16 -9.46 3.72
C THR A 130 11.46 -8.74 5.04
N ALA A 131 11.02 -7.50 5.20
CA ALA A 131 11.15 -6.75 6.45
C ALA A 131 10.38 -7.44 7.59
N PHE A 132 9.14 -7.85 7.33
CA PHE A 132 8.32 -8.54 8.30
C PHE A 132 8.96 -9.87 8.76
N HIS A 133 9.42 -10.72 7.82
CA HIS A 133 10.14 -11.97 8.16
C HIS A 133 11.46 -11.70 8.89
N GLY A 134 12.15 -10.61 8.58
CA GLY A 134 13.35 -10.19 9.29
C GLY A 134 13.06 -9.84 10.76
N LEU A 135 12.02 -9.05 10.99
CA LEU A 135 11.61 -8.64 12.32
C LEU A 135 11.12 -9.82 13.17
N VAL A 136 10.21 -10.64 12.63
CA VAL A 136 9.56 -11.74 13.36
C VAL A 136 10.48 -12.94 13.53
N GLY A 137 11.24 -13.32 12.51
CA GLY A 137 11.96 -14.59 12.48
C GLY A 137 13.47 -14.48 12.69
N ARG A 138 14.08 -13.30 12.52
CA ARG A 138 15.53 -13.10 12.55
C ARG A 138 15.98 -12.07 13.58
N GLY A 139 15.04 -11.48 14.36
CA GLY A 139 15.36 -10.50 15.38
C GLY A 139 15.95 -9.19 14.81
N TRP A 140 15.56 -8.80 13.58
CA TRP A 140 16.01 -7.55 13.00
C TRP A 140 15.51 -6.35 13.78
N GLY A 141 16.39 -5.33 13.88
CA GLY A 141 16.04 -4.03 14.41
C GLY A 141 15.78 -3.00 13.31
N VAL A 142 15.78 -1.73 13.72
CA VAL A 142 15.58 -0.60 12.81
C VAL A 142 16.70 -0.52 11.77
N ALA A 143 17.96 -0.78 12.17
CA ALA A 143 19.12 -0.64 11.30
C ALA A 143 19.08 -1.64 10.12
N GLU A 144 18.78 -2.90 10.39
CA GLU A 144 18.68 -3.95 9.37
C GLU A 144 17.47 -3.75 8.45
N THR A 145 16.39 -3.18 8.98
CA THR A 145 15.15 -2.93 8.24
C THR A 145 15.21 -1.63 7.42
N ALA A 146 16.08 -0.68 7.78
CA ALA A 146 16.15 0.65 7.18
C ALA A 146 16.27 0.66 5.64
N PRO A 147 17.06 -0.20 4.97
CA PRO A 147 17.13 -0.22 3.50
C PRO A 147 15.78 -0.56 2.85
N LEU A 148 15.02 -1.49 3.45
CA LEU A 148 13.70 -1.89 2.96
C LEU A 148 12.65 -0.80 3.22
N LEU A 149 12.73 -0.12 4.36
CA LEU A 149 11.89 1.06 4.64
C LEU A 149 12.16 2.17 3.64
N GLY A 150 13.42 2.42 3.29
CA GLY A 150 13.81 3.38 2.25
C GLY A 150 13.22 3.02 0.88
N GLY A 151 13.25 1.76 0.51
CA GLY A 151 12.65 1.26 -0.73
C GLY A 151 11.11 1.38 -0.73
N LEU A 152 10.45 1.03 0.37
CA LEU A 152 9.00 1.21 0.53
C LEU A 152 8.60 2.69 0.45
N PHE A 153 9.38 3.56 1.09
CA PHE A 153 9.16 5.00 1.01
C PHE A 153 9.33 5.53 -0.42
N ALA A 154 10.34 5.06 -1.16
CA ALA A 154 10.54 5.43 -2.55
C ALA A 154 9.35 4.99 -3.43
N TRP A 155 8.86 3.77 -3.27
CA TRP A 155 7.65 3.29 -3.96
C TRP A 155 6.43 4.13 -3.63
N PHE A 156 6.20 4.40 -2.33
CA PHE A 156 5.12 5.29 -1.90
C PHE A 156 5.24 6.66 -2.55
N ALA A 157 6.41 7.31 -2.47
CA ALA A 157 6.62 8.66 -2.97
C ALA A 157 6.36 8.77 -4.48
N VAL A 158 6.88 7.82 -5.27
CA VAL A 158 6.69 7.79 -6.73
C VAL A 158 5.22 7.58 -7.09
N VAL A 159 4.57 6.57 -6.49
CA VAL A 159 3.18 6.25 -6.80
C VAL A 159 2.25 7.38 -6.36
N PHE A 160 2.49 7.96 -5.17
CA PHE A 160 1.71 9.09 -4.67
C PHE A 160 1.86 10.34 -5.55
N ALA A 161 3.08 10.67 -5.98
CA ALA A 161 3.32 11.80 -6.87
C ALA A 161 2.56 11.65 -8.19
N ILE A 162 2.61 10.46 -8.81
CA ILE A 162 1.88 10.16 -10.05
C ILE A 162 0.36 10.22 -9.81
N ALA A 163 -0.13 9.62 -8.73
CA ALA A 163 -1.55 9.62 -8.38
C ALA A 163 -2.08 11.03 -8.16
N ALA A 164 -1.37 11.83 -7.38
CA ALA A 164 -1.73 13.22 -7.08
C ALA A 164 -1.72 14.09 -8.35
N TRP A 165 -0.70 13.95 -9.20
CA TRP A 165 -0.63 14.67 -10.46
C TRP A 165 -1.78 14.33 -11.40
N ARG A 166 -2.10 13.04 -11.56
CA ARG A 166 -3.22 12.61 -12.41
C ARG A 166 -4.57 13.08 -11.89
N LEU A 167 -4.81 12.92 -10.58
CA LEU A 167 -6.06 13.34 -9.96
C LEU A 167 -6.28 14.85 -10.11
N ARG A 168 -5.24 15.65 -9.86
CA ARG A 168 -5.31 17.11 -10.06
C ARG A 168 -5.67 17.48 -11.50
N ARG A 169 -5.10 16.79 -12.49
CA ARG A 169 -5.45 17.05 -13.92
C ARG A 169 -6.89 16.69 -14.24
N GLN A 170 -7.43 15.64 -13.63
CA GLN A 170 -8.82 15.24 -13.85
C GLN A 170 -9.84 16.18 -13.20
N VAL A 171 -9.46 16.86 -12.11
CA VAL A 171 -10.32 17.83 -11.42
C VAL A 171 -10.26 19.20 -12.11
N ALA A 172 -9.15 19.52 -12.79
CA ALA A 172 -8.95 20.80 -13.49
C ALA A 172 -9.52 20.80 -14.94
N ALA A 173 -9.85 19.63 -15.49
CA ALA A 173 -10.44 19.46 -16.84
C ALA A 173 -11.96 19.36 -16.78
#